data_1e174c692ab6dc7725d3cc35903de36a
#
_entry.id   1e174c692ab6dc7725d3cc35903de36a
#
_cell.length_a   1.000
_cell.length_b   1.000
_cell.length_c   1.000
_cell.angle_alpha   90.00
_cell.angle_beta   90.00
_cell.angle_gamma   90.00
#
_symmetry.space_group_name_H-M   'P 1'
#
loop_
_entity.id
_entity.type
_entity.pdbx_description
1 polymer ?
#
loop_
_entity_poly.entity_id
_entity_poly.type
_entity_poly.pdbx_seq_one_letter_code
_entity_poly.pdbx_strand_id
1 'polypeptide(L)'
;MENYKKGIDSLVFAVCGSGKTEIVLKLIKYVINCGEKIAFALPRRDVCIELYNRLRDVFKFNKVISLYGGHTKEKEGDIIVLTTHQLYRYKKYFSCIVLDEIDAFPFKDDPVLHSMFFNSLNGHYVMMSATPSEEVIKHFSKTGKDILRLETRFHRHSLPVPKIVIGNEFTMFLKLIYYLNKYKKSNKPVFIFAPTIKECESLYKLISIFDKGGNYVHSKRKNRKEIIQGFRDGIYRFLVTTSVLERGVTVKDLQVIVYKFHTFVYDKGTLIQIAGRAGRKLDAPEGEVIFIGKEFTREAQGAIDSINSSNKVLQDMLQGNK
;
A
#
# COMPACT_ATOMS: atom_id res chain seq x y z
N MET A 1 -10.04 18.79 -4.66
CA MET A 1 -9.83 20.24 -4.83
C MET A 1 -11.12 21.01 -4.52
N GLU A 2 -12.25 20.72 -5.16
CA GLU A 2 -13.50 21.45 -4.89
C GLU A 2 -13.92 21.42 -3.41
N ASN A 3 -13.83 20.28 -2.75
CA ASN A 3 -14.12 20.16 -1.33
C ASN A 3 -13.21 21.05 -0.47
N TYR A 4 -11.91 21.08 -0.79
CA TYR A 4 -10.97 21.96 -0.08
C TYR A 4 -11.36 23.44 -0.20
N LYS A 5 -11.76 23.91 -1.41
CA LYS A 5 -12.25 25.27 -1.62
C LYS A 5 -13.52 25.60 -0.84
N LYS A 6 -14.34 24.58 -0.56
CA LYS A 6 -15.57 24.71 0.24
C LYS A 6 -15.33 24.53 1.73
N GLY A 7 -14.09 24.32 2.18
CA GLY A 7 -13.79 24.04 3.57
C GLY A 7 -14.25 22.66 4.05
N ILE A 8 -14.30 21.66 3.17
CA ILE A 8 -14.79 20.31 3.47
C ILE A 8 -13.63 19.33 3.49
N ASP A 9 -13.42 18.70 4.65
CA ASP A 9 -12.48 17.59 4.79
C ASP A 9 -12.96 16.36 4.01
N SER A 10 -12.03 15.59 3.44
CA SER A 10 -12.39 14.49 2.56
C SER A 10 -11.68 13.19 2.91
N LEU A 11 -12.39 12.07 2.76
CA LEU A 11 -11.83 10.73 2.73
C LEU A 11 -11.78 10.22 1.29
N VAL A 12 -10.60 9.87 0.81
CA VAL A 12 -10.42 9.18 -0.47
C VAL A 12 -10.29 7.69 -0.20
N PHE A 13 -11.37 6.96 -0.42
CA PHE A 13 -11.39 5.51 -0.40
C PHE A 13 -11.02 5.00 -1.80
N ALA A 14 -9.82 4.50 -1.96
CA ALA A 14 -9.24 4.23 -3.26
C ALA A 14 -8.50 2.89 -3.28
N VAL A 15 -8.94 1.96 -4.13
CA VAL A 15 -8.31 0.64 -4.26
C VAL A 15 -6.81 0.71 -4.61
N CYS A 16 -6.08 -0.37 -4.34
CA CYS A 16 -4.67 -0.45 -4.68
C CYS A 16 -4.43 -0.26 -6.18
N GLY A 17 -3.60 0.73 -6.56
CA GLY A 17 -3.30 1.03 -7.96
C GLY A 17 -4.30 1.95 -8.66
N SER A 18 -5.22 2.60 -7.93
CA SER A 18 -6.16 3.58 -8.47
C SER A 18 -5.55 4.94 -8.85
N GLY A 19 -4.26 5.16 -8.54
CA GLY A 19 -3.62 6.47 -8.78
C GLY A 19 -3.88 7.50 -7.68
N LYS A 20 -3.98 7.09 -6.41
CA LYS A 20 -4.23 7.97 -5.26
C LYS A 20 -3.38 9.24 -5.25
N THR A 21 -2.09 9.11 -5.52
CA THR A 21 -1.17 10.25 -5.51
C THR A 21 -1.49 11.26 -6.61
N GLU A 22 -1.86 10.79 -7.81
CA GLU A 22 -2.20 11.63 -8.96
C GLU A 22 -3.41 12.52 -8.70
N ILE A 23 -4.38 12.00 -7.97
CA ILE A 23 -5.62 12.71 -7.66
C ILE A 23 -5.35 13.94 -6.80
N VAL A 24 -4.40 13.85 -5.88
CA VAL A 24 -4.07 14.97 -5.00
C VAL A 24 -3.06 15.97 -5.59
N LEU A 25 -2.42 15.67 -6.73
CA LEU A 25 -1.48 16.60 -7.38
C LEU A 25 -2.14 17.96 -7.71
N LYS A 26 -3.39 17.94 -8.18
CA LYS A 26 -4.14 19.18 -8.46
C LYS A 26 -4.43 19.97 -7.19
N LEU A 27 -4.72 19.29 -6.08
CA LEU A 27 -4.90 19.91 -4.77
C LEU A 27 -3.60 20.52 -4.28
N ILE A 28 -2.49 19.79 -4.34
CA ILE A 28 -1.16 20.28 -3.96
C ILE A 28 -0.85 21.57 -4.73
N LYS A 29 -0.99 21.55 -6.08
CA LYS A 29 -0.76 22.71 -6.92
C LYS A 29 -1.64 23.90 -6.55
N TYR A 30 -2.91 23.66 -6.22
CA TYR A 30 -3.83 24.73 -5.80
C TYR A 30 -3.38 25.37 -4.50
N VAL A 31 -3.09 24.57 -3.45
CA VAL A 31 -2.67 25.06 -2.14
C VAL A 31 -1.39 25.91 -2.23
N ILE A 32 -0.36 25.43 -2.93
CA ILE A 32 0.91 26.18 -3.08
C ILE A 32 0.73 27.46 -3.91
N ASN A 33 -0.16 27.47 -4.91
CA ASN A 33 -0.46 28.69 -5.69
C ASN A 33 -1.19 29.76 -4.85
N CYS A 34 -1.88 29.36 -3.76
CA CYS A 34 -2.43 30.29 -2.77
C CYS A 34 -1.37 30.81 -1.78
N GLY A 35 -0.10 30.44 -1.92
CA GLY A 35 0.95 30.78 -0.97
C GLY A 35 0.90 30.00 0.35
N GLU A 36 0.11 28.93 0.39
CA GLU A 36 -0.14 28.12 1.57
C GLU A 36 0.82 26.92 1.67
N LYS A 37 0.95 26.36 2.88
CA LYS A 37 1.80 25.20 3.17
C LYS A 37 1.02 23.90 3.18
N ILE A 38 1.54 22.89 2.49
CA ILE A 38 0.91 21.57 2.46
C ILE A 38 1.86 20.48 2.97
N ALA A 39 1.33 19.58 3.79
CA ALA A 39 2.00 18.35 4.19
C ALA A 39 1.44 17.13 3.43
N PHE A 40 2.33 16.21 3.08
CA PHE A 40 1.94 14.85 2.70
C PHE A 40 2.51 13.88 3.74
N ALA A 41 1.63 13.37 4.60
CA ALA A 41 1.99 12.52 5.73
C ALA A 41 1.78 11.04 5.39
N LEU A 42 2.75 10.21 5.75
CA LEU A 42 2.81 8.78 5.45
C LEU A 42 3.29 7.99 6.68
N PRO A 43 2.82 6.77 6.92
CA PRO A 43 3.28 5.99 8.06
C PRO A 43 4.70 5.43 7.89
N ARG A 44 5.19 5.26 6.66
CA ARG A 44 6.44 4.54 6.36
C ARG A 44 7.49 5.40 5.68
N ARG A 45 8.74 5.30 6.17
CA ARG A 45 9.90 6.03 5.65
C ARG A 45 10.17 5.77 4.16
N ASP A 46 10.11 4.51 3.73
CA ASP A 46 10.46 4.16 2.35
C ASP A 46 9.49 4.78 1.34
N VAL A 47 8.19 4.77 1.68
CA VAL A 47 7.13 5.41 0.86
C VAL A 47 7.28 6.94 0.87
N CYS A 48 7.68 7.51 2.03
CA CYS A 48 7.97 8.94 2.15
C CYS A 48 9.10 9.37 1.20
N ILE A 49 10.19 8.59 1.13
CA ILE A 49 11.32 8.88 0.23
C ILE A 49 10.90 8.76 -1.25
N GLU A 50 10.15 7.72 -1.61
CA GLU A 50 9.65 7.51 -2.97
C GLU A 50 8.76 8.68 -3.40
N LEU A 51 7.80 9.06 -2.56
CA LEU A 51 6.89 10.17 -2.82
C LEU A 51 7.63 11.51 -2.91
N TYR A 52 8.58 11.76 -2.01
CA TYR A 52 9.40 12.97 -2.07
C TYR A 52 10.10 13.13 -3.42
N ASN A 53 10.78 12.08 -3.89
CA ASN A 53 11.47 12.13 -5.19
C ASN A 53 10.48 12.43 -6.32
N ARG A 54 9.32 11.78 -6.31
CA ARG A 54 8.27 11.98 -7.30
C ARG A 54 7.69 13.40 -7.27
N LEU A 55 7.37 13.96 -6.10
CA LEU A 55 6.84 15.31 -5.99
C LEU A 55 7.88 16.36 -6.36
N ARG A 56 9.15 16.16 -6.01
CA ARG A 56 10.25 17.04 -6.43
C ARG A 56 10.38 17.09 -7.95
N ASP A 57 10.21 15.95 -8.64
CA ASP A 57 10.30 15.91 -10.11
C ASP A 57 9.09 16.58 -10.78
N VAL A 58 7.91 16.54 -10.15
CA VAL A 58 6.68 17.21 -10.63
C VAL A 58 6.68 18.71 -10.32
N PHE A 59 7.09 19.10 -9.12
CA PHE A 59 7.05 20.49 -8.62
C PHE A 59 8.44 21.14 -8.62
N LYS A 60 9.07 21.22 -9.79
CA LYS A 60 10.47 21.69 -9.96
C LYS A 60 10.75 23.11 -9.49
N PHE A 61 9.73 23.96 -9.48
CA PHE A 61 9.85 25.40 -9.09
C PHE A 61 9.45 25.65 -7.63
N ASN A 62 9.06 24.62 -6.89
CA ASN A 62 8.65 24.75 -5.52
C ASN A 62 9.65 24.06 -4.59
N LYS A 63 9.74 24.57 -3.37
CA LYS A 63 10.59 23.96 -2.35
C LYS A 63 9.91 22.72 -1.77
N VAL A 64 10.28 21.52 -2.28
CA VAL A 64 9.85 20.23 -1.75
C VAL A 64 10.89 19.71 -0.79
N ILE A 65 10.50 19.38 0.43
CA ILE A 65 11.39 18.77 1.43
C ILE A 65 10.84 17.46 1.97
N SER A 66 11.71 16.64 2.57
CA SER A 66 11.30 15.40 3.22
C SER A 66 11.78 15.31 4.66
N LEU A 67 10.92 14.78 5.55
CA LEU A 67 11.20 14.61 6.98
C LEU A 67 10.86 13.20 7.45
N TYR A 68 11.89 12.48 7.91
CA TYR A 68 11.74 11.13 8.48
C TYR A 68 12.89 10.84 9.45
N GLY A 69 12.81 9.77 10.21
CA GLY A 69 13.84 9.42 11.18
C GLY A 69 15.25 9.43 10.58
N GLY A 70 16.14 10.24 11.16
CA GLY A 70 17.51 10.47 10.69
C GLY A 70 17.66 11.48 9.54
N HIS A 71 16.58 12.11 9.06
CA HIS A 71 16.61 13.14 8.01
C HIS A 71 15.66 14.29 8.39
N THR A 72 16.13 15.21 9.23
CA THR A 72 15.31 16.27 9.86
C THR A 72 15.99 17.62 9.90
N LYS A 73 17.02 17.86 9.05
CA LYS A 73 17.79 19.12 9.04
C LYS A 73 16.95 20.29 8.52
N GLU A 74 16.26 20.07 7.42
CA GLU A 74 15.42 21.08 6.77
C GLU A 74 13.96 20.90 7.18
N LYS A 75 13.31 21.97 7.64
CA LYS A 75 11.95 21.91 8.21
C LYS A 75 10.95 22.80 7.49
N GLU A 76 11.40 23.68 6.59
CA GLU A 76 10.55 24.63 5.89
C GLU A 76 10.57 24.39 4.39
N GLY A 77 9.39 24.33 3.78
CA GLY A 77 9.17 24.12 2.36
C GLY A 77 7.73 24.44 1.98
N ASP A 78 7.44 24.50 0.69
CA ASP A 78 6.08 24.68 0.18
C ASP A 78 5.31 23.37 0.28
N ILE A 79 6.00 22.26 0.00
CA ILE A 79 5.48 20.90 0.09
C ILE A 79 6.39 20.11 1.03
N ILE A 80 5.83 19.60 2.10
CA ILE A 80 6.56 18.83 3.11
C ILE A 80 6.08 17.37 3.11
N VAL A 81 6.92 16.45 2.61
CA VAL A 81 6.65 15.02 2.66
C VAL A 81 7.26 14.45 3.94
N LEU A 82 6.44 13.87 4.80
CA LEU A 82 6.93 13.47 6.11
C LEU A 82 6.32 12.14 6.61
N THR A 83 7.03 11.49 7.52
CA THR A 83 6.40 10.39 8.27
C THR A 83 5.50 10.95 9.36
N THR A 84 4.38 10.25 9.64
CA THR A 84 3.34 10.72 10.58
C THR A 84 3.91 11.15 11.93
N HIS A 85 4.95 10.47 12.45
CA HIS A 85 5.64 10.87 13.68
C HIS A 85 6.30 12.27 13.61
N GLN A 86 6.67 12.76 12.42
CA GLN A 86 7.32 14.06 12.30
C GLN A 86 6.34 15.24 12.40
N LEU A 87 5.03 14.97 12.38
CA LEU A 87 3.99 16.01 12.57
C LEU A 87 4.11 16.74 13.91
N TYR A 88 4.68 16.11 14.97
CA TYR A 88 4.91 16.77 16.26
C TYR A 88 5.76 18.04 16.19
N ARG A 89 6.52 18.21 15.10
CA ARG A 89 7.40 19.38 14.89
C ARG A 89 6.65 20.64 14.49
N TYR A 90 5.38 20.50 14.13
CA TYR A 90 4.55 21.57 13.60
C TYR A 90 3.36 21.83 14.50
N LYS A 91 3.02 23.09 14.70
CA LYS A 91 1.85 23.51 15.45
C LYS A 91 1.08 24.52 14.61
N LYS A 92 -0.16 24.18 14.21
CA LYS A 92 -1.02 25.04 13.38
C LYS A 92 -0.29 25.62 12.16
N TYR A 93 0.45 24.77 11.47
CA TYR A 93 1.37 25.19 10.41
C TYR A 93 0.83 24.91 9.00
N PHE A 94 0.17 23.77 8.80
CA PHE A 94 -0.27 23.33 7.49
C PHE A 94 -1.71 23.76 7.20
N SER A 95 -1.91 24.51 6.12
CA SER A 95 -3.27 24.81 5.62
C SER A 95 -3.94 23.57 5.04
N CYS A 96 -3.15 22.62 4.54
CA CYS A 96 -3.64 21.35 4.06
C CYS A 96 -2.73 20.20 4.51
N ILE A 97 -3.33 19.09 4.96
CA ILE A 97 -2.59 17.85 5.18
C ILE A 97 -3.25 16.73 4.35
N VAL A 98 -2.47 16.12 3.46
CA VAL A 98 -2.82 14.84 2.84
C VAL A 98 -2.21 13.74 3.68
N LEU A 99 -3.04 12.87 4.24
CA LEU A 99 -2.62 11.74 5.06
C LEU A 99 -2.96 10.44 4.34
N ASP A 100 -1.96 9.74 3.84
CA ASP A 100 -2.14 8.46 3.15
C ASP A 100 -1.93 7.27 4.09
N GLU A 101 -2.58 6.17 3.74
CA GLU A 101 -2.49 4.90 4.48
C GLU A 101 -2.92 5.01 5.95
N ILE A 102 -4.06 5.67 6.22
CA ILE A 102 -4.59 5.84 7.58
C ILE A 102 -4.89 4.51 8.28
N ASP A 103 -5.07 3.45 7.52
CA ASP A 103 -5.29 2.08 7.97
C ASP A 103 -3.99 1.32 8.31
N ALA A 104 -2.83 1.96 8.14
CA ALA A 104 -1.53 1.34 8.39
C ALA A 104 -0.99 1.67 9.79
N PHE A 105 -0.30 0.67 10.39
CA PHE A 105 0.57 0.92 11.53
C PHE A 105 1.72 1.89 11.13
N PRO A 106 2.11 2.87 11.97
CA PRO A 106 1.67 3.09 13.34
C PRO A 106 0.46 4.03 13.48
N PHE A 107 -0.05 4.66 12.43
CA PHE A 107 -1.10 5.68 12.55
C PHE A 107 -2.44 5.09 12.99
N LYS A 108 -2.78 3.89 12.50
CA LYS A 108 -3.99 3.18 12.90
C LYS A 108 -3.99 2.98 14.42
N ASP A 109 -5.07 3.35 15.08
CA ASP A 109 -5.32 3.14 16.51
C ASP A 109 -4.32 3.83 17.48
N ASP A 110 -3.51 4.82 17.02
CA ASP A 110 -2.59 5.58 17.85
C ASP A 110 -3.14 6.99 18.14
N PRO A 111 -3.70 7.23 19.35
CA PRO A 111 -4.28 8.53 19.72
C PRO A 111 -3.25 9.66 19.79
N VAL A 112 -1.98 9.34 20.03
CA VAL A 112 -0.89 10.34 20.06
C VAL A 112 -0.62 10.85 18.65
N LEU A 113 -0.53 9.95 17.66
CA LEU A 113 -0.35 10.35 16.27
C LEU A 113 -1.57 11.11 15.72
N HIS A 114 -2.78 10.73 16.14
CA HIS A 114 -3.99 11.49 15.81
C HIS A 114 -3.93 12.91 16.39
N SER A 115 -3.51 13.06 17.66
CA SER A 115 -3.35 14.37 18.28
C SER A 115 -2.28 15.22 17.58
N MET A 116 -1.13 14.63 17.22
CA MET A 116 -0.07 15.31 16.45
C MET A 116 -0.59 15.80 15.09
N PHE A 117 -1.40 14.99 14.41
CA PHE A 117 -2.01 15.35 13.13
C PHE A 117 -2.90 16.59 13.28
N PHE A 118 -3.88 16.60 14.20
CA PHE A 118 -4.79 17.72 14.39
C PHE A 118 -4.08 18.97 14.97
N ASN A 119 -3.06 18.81 15.81
CA ASN A 119 -2.27 19.92 16.32
C ASN A 119 -1.43 20.61 15.25
N SER A 120 -0.97 19.89 14.23
CA SER A 120 -0.17 20.45 13.14
C SER A 120 -1.03 21.14 12.07
N LEU A 121 -2.31 20.82 11.99
CA LEU A 121 -3.27 21.33 11.01
C LEU A 121 -3.78 22.73 11.39
N ASN A 122 -3.82 23.64 10.41
CA ASN A 122 -4.40 25.00 10.51
C ASN A 122 -5.54 25.23 9.50
N GLY A 123 -5.96 24.24 8.77
CA GLY A 123 -7.00 24.31 7.74
C GLY A 123 -7.67 22.96 7.54
N HIS A 124 -7.62 22.42 6.34
CA HIS A 124 -8.37 21.22 5.95
C HIS A 124 -7.47 20.04 5.63
N TYR A 125 -8.05 18.85 5.56
CA TYR A 125 -7.30 17.64 5.29
C TYR A 125 -7.97 16.70 4.32
N VAL A 126 -7.15 15.87 3.69
CA VAL A 126 -7.57 14.74 2.88
C VAL A 126 -6.95 13.47 3.45
N MET A 127 -7.77 12.58 3.94
CA MET A 127 -7.35 11.24 4.35
C MET A 127 -7.50 10.26 3.19
N MET A 128 -6.55 9.35 3.04
CA MET A 128 -6.57 8.33 1.99
C MET A 128 -6.36 6.94 2.56
N SER A 129 -7.11 5.97 2.07
CA SER A 129 -6.98 4.57 2.43
C SER A 129 -7.46 3.66 1.29
N ALA A 130 -6.88 2.46 1.20
CA ALA A 130 -7.41 1.40 0.35
C ALA A 130 -8.44 0.53 1.09
N THR A 131 -8.41 0.54 2.42
CA THR A 131 -9.21 -0.32 3.30
C THR A 131 -9.64 0.44 4.56
N PRO A 132 -10.37 1.58 4.43
CA PRO A 132 -10.81 2.34 5.60
C PRO A 132 -11.72 1.47 6.47
N SER A 133 -11.59 1.60 7.79
CA SER A 133 -12.49 0.90 8.72
C SER A 133 -13.91 1.47 8.63
N GLU A 134 -14.90 0.66 9.02
CA GLU A 134 -16.29 1.12 9.07
C GLU A 134 -16.48 2.33 9.99
N GLU A 135 -15.71 2.40 11.07
CA GLU A 135 -15.75 3.52 12.01
C GLU A 135 -15.30 4.82 11.34
N VAL A 136 -14.23 4.79 10.56
CA VAL A 136 -13.76 5.95 9.79
C VAL A 136 -14.83 6.38 8.78
N ILE A 137 -15.41 5.43 8.04
CA ILE A 137 -16.47 5.72 7.06
C ILE A 137 -17.69 6.35 7.77
N LYS A 138 -18.14 5.76 8.88
CA LYS A 138 -19.26 6.28 9.68
C LYS A 138 -18.97 7.67 10.24
N HIS A 139 -17.72 7.92 10.71
CA HIS A 139 -17.33 9.24 11.20
C HIS A 139 -17.45 10.30 10.10
N PHE A 140 -16.90 10.06 8.91
CA PHE A 140 -17.00 11.02 7.79
C PHE A 140 -18.44 11.26 7.37
N SER A 141 -19.26 10.20 7.24
CA SER A 141 -20.67 10.31 6.86
C SER A 141 -21.51 11.12 7.87
N LYS A 142 -21.22 10.98 9.18
CA LYS A 142 -21.97 11.67 10.25
C LYS A 142 -21.57 13.15 10.43
N THR A 143 -20.35 13.52 10.05
CA THR A 143 -19.78 14.85 10.32
C THR A 143 -19.87 15.80 9.13
N GLY A 144 -20.66 15.48 8.10
CA GLY A 144 -20.83 16.32 6.90
C GLY A 144 -19.57 16.42 6.03
N LYS A 145 -18.61 15.51 6.21
CA LYS A 145 -17.39 15.40 5.41
C LYS A 145 -17.64 14.49 4.21
N ASP A 146 -16.85 14.68 3.16
CA ASP A 146 -17.10 13.96 1.91
C ASP A 146 -16.27 12.67 1.80
N ILE A 147 -16.85 11.65 1.16
CA ILE A 147 -16.21 10.37 0.87
C ILE A 147 -16.14 10.17 -0.64
N LEU A 148 -14.94 10.33 -1.18
CA LEU A 148 -14.65 10.10 -2.58
C LEU A 148 -14.23 8.64 -2.78
N ARG A 149 -14.98 7.87 -3.58
CA ARG A 149 -14.69 6.46 -3.85
C ARG A 149 -14.04 6.30 -5.22
N LEU A 150 -12.91 5.58 -5.24
CA LEU A 150 -12.17 5.20 -6.43
C LEU A 150 -12.00 3.69 -6.43
N GLU A 151 -13.01 3.03 -6.92
CA GLU A 151 -13.18 1.57 -6.81
C GLU A 151 -12.48 0.82 -7.96
N THR A 152 -11.86 1.55 -8.91
CA THR A 152 -11.16 0.96 -10.04
C THR A 152 -9.69 1.34 -10.09
N ARG A 153 -8.86 0.48 -10.67
CA ARG A 153 -7.46 0.79 -10.95
C ARG A 153 -7.37 1.82 -12.09
N PHE A 154 -6.30 2.63 -12.07
CA PHE A 154 -6.05 3.63 -13.11
C PHE A 154 -6.03 3.03 -14.52
N HIS A 155 -5.46 1.85 -14.69
CA HIS A 155 -5.38 1.15 -15.98
C HIS A 155 -6.64 0.35 -16.36
N ARG A 156 -7.72 0.44 -15.57
CA ARG A 156 -9.02 -0.22 -15.83
C ARG A 156 -8.96 -1.74 -16.03
N HIS A 157 -7.99 -2.42 -15.41
CA HIS A 157 -7.95 -3.88 -15.34
C HIS A 157 -8.42 -4.36 -13.96
N SER A 158 -9.06 -5.51 -13.94
CA SER A 158 -9.58 -6.12 -12.72
C SER A 158 -8.48 -6.39 -11.70
N LEU A 159 -8.84 -6.29 -10.43
CA LEU A 159 -8.00 -6.77 -9.33
C LEU A 159 -7.92 -8.31 -9.39
N PRO A 160 -6.76 -8.92 -9.19
CA PRO A 160 -6.65 -10.36 -9.17
C PRO A 160 -7.40 -10.95 -7.97
N VAL A 161 -8.35 -11.84 -8.24
CA VAL A 161 -9.09 -12.55 -7.21
C VAL A 161 -8.23 -13.69 -6.68
N PRO A 162 -7.99 -13.77 -5.33
CA PRO A 162 -7.16 -14.83 -4.78
C PRO A 162 -7.75 -16.23 -4.97
N LYS A 163 -6.90 -17.18 -5.36
CA LYS A 163 -7.21 -18.61 -5.36
C LYS A 163 -6.86 -19.19 -3.99
N ILE A 164 -7.79 -19.90 -3.39
CA ILE A 164 -7.62 -20.53 -2.08
C ILE A 164 -7.11 -21.95 -2.22
N VAL A 165 -6.10 -22.29 -1.42
CA VAL A 165 -5.54 -23.64 -1.33
C VAL A 165 -5.50 -24.04 0.14
N ILE A 166 -6.30 -25.04 0.51
CA ILE A 166 -6.37 -25.56 1.87
C ILE A 166 -5.66 -26.91 1.98
N GLY A 167 -4.94 -27.12 3.09
CA GLY A 167 -4.27 -28.38 3.36
C GLY A 167 -3.48 -28.36 4.68
N ASN A 168 -2.96 -29.53 5.05
CA ASN A 168 -2.03 -29.64 6.18
C ASN A 168 -0.65 -29.04 5.82
N GLU A 169 0.26 -28.96 6.78
CA GLU A 169 1.60 -28.35 6.60
C GLU A 169 2.36 -28.96 5.40
N PHE A 170 2.29 -30.27 5.23
CA PHE A 170 2.96 -30.96 4.14
C PHE A 170 2.32 -30.59 2.78
N THR A 171 1.00 -30.67 2.69
CA THR A 171 0.26 -30.33 1.46
C THR A 171 0.46 -28.85 1.10
N MET A 172 0.43 -27.94 2.08
CA MET A 172 0.69 -26.52 1.87
C MET A 172 2.09 -26.29 1.28
N PHE A 173 3.10 -26.97 1.81
CA PHE A 173 4.46 -26.84 1.28
C PHE A 173 4.58 -27.42 -0.14
N LEU A 174 4.01 -28.59 -0.41
CA LEU A 174 3.99 -29.16 -1.76
C LEU A 174 3.30 -28.23 -2.78
N LYS A 175 2.19 -27.62 -2.39
CA LYS A 175 1.48 -26.64 -3.24
C LYS A 175 2.30 -25.37 -3.46
N LEU A 176 3.00 -24.88 -2.44
CA LEU A 176 3.94 -23.78 -2.59
C LEU A 176 5.01 -24.09 -3.63
N ILE A 177 5.68 -25.25 -3.53
CA ILE A 177 6.71 -25.68 -4.49
C ILE A 177 6.12 -25.85 -5.90
N TYR A 178 4.91 -26.39 -6.01
CA TYR A 178 4.20 -26.50 -7.29
C TYR A 178 4.03 -25.13 -7.97
N TYR A 179 3.51 -24.12 -7.24
CA TYR A 179 3.32 -22.77 -7.78
C TYR A 179 4.65 -22.09 -8.11
N LEU A 180 5.68 -22.25 -7.28
CA LEU A 180 7.01 -21.73 -7.57
C LEU A 180 7.59 -22.32 -8.87
N ASN A 181 7.45 -23.63 -9.08
CA ASN A 181 7.88 -24.28 -10.33
C ASN A 181 7.05 -23.81 -11.53
N LYS A 182 5.74 -23.62 -11.37
CA LYS A 182 4.87 -23.04 -12.40
C LYS A 182 5.38 -21.65 -12.83
N TYR A 183 5.65 -20.77 -11.87
CA TYR A 183 6.10 -19.40 -12.15
C TYR A 183 7.55 -19.34 -12.65
N LYS A 184 8.40 -20.25 -12.20
CA LYS A 184 9.75 -20.43 -12.76
C LYS A 184 9.72 -20.78 -14.25
N LYS A 185 8.86 -21.72 -14.66
CA LYS A 185 8.69 -22.09 -16.08
C LYS A 185 8.19 -20.94 -16.94
N SER A 186 7.36 -20.05 -16.39
CA SER A 186 6.84 -18.87 -17.09
C SER A 186 7.69 -17.61 -16.90
N ASN A 187 8.83 -17.72 -16.24
CA ASN A 187 9.77 -16.62 -15.90
C ASN A 187 9.09 -15.43 -15.19
N LYS A 188 8.12 -15.71 -14.30
CA LYS A 188 7.39 -14.69 -13.56
C LYS A 188 7.96 -14.53 -12.15
N PRO A 189 8.23 -13.29 -11.69
CA PRO A 189 8.70 -13.04 -10.32
C PRO A 189 7.60 -13.29 -9.29
N VAL A 190 7.99 -13.75 -8.10
CA VAL A 190 7.04 -14.15 -7.05
C VAL A 190 7.38 -13.50 -5.71
N PHE A 191 6.36 -12.89 -5.07
CA PHE A 191 6.42 -12.62 -3.64
C PHE A 191 5.72 -13.74 -2.86
N ILE A 192 6.39 -14.22 -1.81
CA ILE A 192 5.85 -15.21 -0.88
C ILE A 192 5.75 -14.53 0.48
N PHE A 193 4.54 -14.24 0.92
CA PHE A 193 4.30 -13.62 2.22
C PHE A 193 4.21 -14.69 3.31
N ALA A 194 5.04 -14.55 4.34
CA ALA A 194 5.04 -15.37 5.55
C ALA A 194 4.59 -14.51 6.75
N PRO A 195 3.89 -15.08 7.75
CA PRO A 195 3.27 -14.29 8.82
C PRO A 195 4.27 -13.65 9.78
N THR A 196 5.42 -14.27 10.02
CA THR A 196 6.42 -13.80 10.97
C THR A 196 7.83 -13.79 10.37
N ILE A 197 8.75 -13.05 11.00
CA ILE A 197 10.16 -13.03 10.61
C ILE A 197 10.76 -14.44 10.68
N LYS A 198 10.49 -15.18 11.77
CA LYS A 198 10.99 -16.55 11.97
C LYS A 198 10.48 -17.50 10.86
N GLU A 199 9.21 -17.42 10.53
CA GLU A 199 8.65 -18.23 9.44
C GLU A 199 9.17 -17.81 8.06
N CYS A 200 9.38 -16.52 7.83
CA CYS A 200 10.00 -16.01 6.61
C CYS A 200 11.39 -16.62 6.38
N GLU A 201 12.24 -16.62 7.41
CA GLU A 201 13.57 -17.20 7.35
C GLU A 201 13.55 -18.72 7.20
N SER A 202 12.71 -19.40 7.97
CA SER A 202 12.59 -20.87 7.93
C SER A 202 12.02 -21.34 6.58
N LEU A 203 11.00 -20.66 6.08
CA LEU A 203 10.39 -20.98 4.78
C LEU A 203 11.40 -20.78 3.65
N TYR A 204 12.18 -19.69 3.67
CA TYR A 204 13.24 -19.48 2.69
C TYR A 204 14.28 -20.59 2.72
N LYS A 205 14.74 -21.00 3.91
CA LYS A 205 15.71 -22.12 4.06
C LYS A 205 15.17 -23.41 3.45
N LEU A 206 13.89 -23.73 3.70
CA LEU A 206 13.25 -24.92 3.13
C LEU A 206 13.12 -24.83 1.60
N ILE A 207 12.69 -23.69 1.07
CA ILE A 207 12.57 -23.48 -0.38
C ILE A 207 13.94 -23.55 -1.04
N SER A 208 15.00 -23.02 -0.43
CA SER A 208 16.35 -22.98 -0.98
C SER A 208 16.99 -24.36 -1.18
N ILE A 209 16.46 -25.41 -0.57
CA ILE A 209 16.84 -26.80 -0.84
C ILE A 209 16.43 -27.20 -2.27
N PHE A 210 15.28 -26.70 -2.75
CA PHE A 210 14.70 -27.05 -4.05
C PHE A 210 14.98 -25.99 -5.12
N ASP A 211 15.07 -24.72 -4.74
CA ASP A 211 15.33 -23.60 -5.63
C ASP A 211 16.18 -22.51 -4.97
N LYS A 212 17.42 -22.35 -5.43
CA LYS A 212 18.38 -21.33 -4.95
C LYS A 212 18.20 -19.95 -5.61
N GLY A 213 17.26 -19.79 -6.54
CA GLY A 213 17.07 -18.56 -7.31
C GLY A 213 16.28 -17.46 -6.60
N GLY A 214 16.18 -17.48 -5.30
CA GLY A 214 15.46 -16.48 -4.52
C GLY A 214 16.25 -15.89 -3.37
N ASN A 215 15.60 -15.02 -2.62
CA ASN A 215 16.12 -14.45 -1.39
C ASN A 215 14.96 -14.21 -0.40
N TYR A 216 15.26 -13.68 0.78
CA TYR A 216 14.23 -13.27 1.74
C TYR A 216 14.50 -11.88 2.27
N VAL A 217 13.43 -11.19 2.71
CA VAL A 217 13.50 -9.84 3.25
C VAL A 217 12.45 -9.59 4.32
N HIS A 218 12.87 -8.97 5.41
CA HIS A 218 11.99 -8.52 6.50
C HIS A 218 12.55 -7.24 7.15
N SER A 219 11.78 -6.63 8.06
CA SER A 219 12.09 -5.32 8.66
C SER A 219 13.49 -5.23 9.32
N LYS A 220 13.97 -6.32 9.94
CA LYS A 220 15.25 -6.35 10.65
C LYS A 220 16.47 -6.60 9.73
N ARG A 221 16.28 -6.88 8.44
CA ARG A 221 17.40 -7.19 7.55
C ARG A 221 18.10 -5.91 7.07
N LYS A 222 19.44 -5.81 7.31
CA LYS A 222 20.21 -4.59 7.01
C LYS A 222 20.30 -4.26 5.51
N ASN A 223 20.51 -5.27 4.65
CA ASN A 223 20.66 -5.12 3.19
C ASN A 223 19.32 -5.22 2.42
N ARG A 224 18.19 -4.81 3.06
CA ARG A 224 16.84 -4.91 2.49
C ARG A 224 16.72 -4.20 1.13
N LYS A 225 17.30 -2.99 1.01
CA LYS A 225 17.21 -2.19 -0.22
C LYS A 225 17.90 -2.88 -1.40
N GLU A 226 19.08 -3.43 -1.18
CA GLU A 226 19.87 -4.15 -2.19
C GLU A 226 19.14 -5.41 -2.66
N ILE A 227 18.56 -6.18 -1.73
CA ILE A 227 17.79 -7.38 -2.08
C ILE A 227 16.54 -7.03 -2.91
N ILE A 228 15.80 -6.00 -2.53
CA ILE A 228 14.62 -5.53 -3.27
C ILE A 228 15.04 -5.05 -4.66
N GLN A 229 16.14 -4.32 -4.76
CA GLN A 229 16.66 -3.87 -6.05
C GLN A 229 17.09 -5.06 -6.90
N GLY A 230 17.84 -6.02 -6.35
CA GLY A 230 18.21 -7.26 -7.07
C GLY A 230 17.02 -8.07 -7.56
N PHE A 231 15.89 -8.04 -6.82
CA PHE A 231 14.65 -8.66 -7.28
C PHE A 231 14.01 -7.88 -8.46
N ARG A 232 14.03 -6.54 -8.40
CA ARG A 232 13.57 -5.70 -9.52
C ARG A 232 14.40 -5.90 -10.79
N ASP A 233 15.70 -6.12 -10.63
CA ASP A 233 16.67 -6.33 -11.69
C ASP A 233 16.68 -7.79 -12.21
N GLY A 234 15.83 -8.67 -11.64
CA GLY A 234 15.70 -10.06 -12.06
C GLY A 234 16.81 -11.00 -11.54
N ILE A 235 17.67 -10.55 -10.60
CA ILE A 235 18.70 -11.40 -9.96
C ILE A 235 18.02 -12.52 -9.15
N TYR A 236 16.90 -12.18 -8.50
CA TYR A 236 16.11 -13.14 -7.72
C TYR A 236 14.75 -13.36 -8.39
N ARG A 237 14.34 -14.62 -8.57
CA ARG A 237 13.04 -14.99 -9.12
C ARG A 237 11.92 -14.93 -8.09
N PHE A 238 12.25 -15.17 -6.82
CA PHE A 238 11.27 -15.05 -5.74
C PHE A 238 11.86 -14.36 -4.52
N LEU A 239 11.01 -13.69 -3.76
CA LEU A 239 11.33 -13.17 -2.43
C LEU A 239 10.34 -13.70 -1.41
N VAL A 240 10.87 -14.34 -0.34
CA VAL A 240 10.09 -14.62 0.86
C VAL A 240 10.11 -13.38 1.74
N THR A 241 8.93 -12.92 2.18
CA THR A 241 8.82 -11.67 2.93
C THR A 241 7.73 -11.73 4.00
N THR A 242 7.74 -10.75 4.89
CA THR A 242 6.61 -10.45 5.78
C THR A 242 5.78 -9.30 5.19
N SER A 243 4.77 -8.82 5.91
CA SER A 243 3.97 -7.63 5.52
C SER A 243 4.81 -6.38 5.19
N VAL A 244 6.13 -6.40 5.40
CA VAL A 244 7.02 -5.29 5.05
C VAL A 244 6.98 -4.91 3.57
N LEU A 245 6.66 -5.85 2.67
CA LEU A 245 6.51 -5.61 1.23
C LEU A 245 5.04 -5.51 0.76
N GLU A 246 4.09 -5.49 1.67
CA GLU A 246 2.69 -5.23 1.29
C GLU A 246 2.50 -3.84 0.67
N ARG A 247 3.45 -2.93 0.86
CA ARG A 247 3.42 -1.53 0.37
C ARG A 247 4.79 -1.11 -0.18
N GLY A 248 4.83 -0.10 -1.06
CA GLY A 248 6.05 0.59 -1.51
C GLY A 248 6.92 -0.13 -2.56
N VAL A 249 6.57 -1.32 -3.04
CA VAL A 249 7.36 -2.01 -4.07
C VAL A 249 6.46 -2.42 -5.24
N THR A 250 6.79 -1.99 -6.43
CA THR A 250 6.09 -2.38 -7.67
C THR A 250 7.04 -3.15 -8.58
N VAL A 251 6.63 -4.33 -9.02
CA VAL A 251 7.40 -5.22 -9.90
C VAL A 251 6.51 -5.65 -11.06
N LYS A 252 7.07 -5.74 -12.26
CA LYS A 252 6.37 -6.20 -13.45
C LYS A 252 6.08 -7.70 -13.37
N ASP A 253 4.94 -8.14 -13.89
CA ASP A 253 4.51 -9.56 -13.92
C ASP A 253 4.52 -10.29 -12.57
N LEU A 254 4.41 -9.53 -11.47
CA LEU A 254 4.50 -10.08 -10.12
C LEU A 254 3.36 -11.05 -9.82
N GLN A 255 3.72 -12.25 -9.36
CA GLN A 255 2.81 -13.23 -8.78
C GLN A 255 2.91 -13.18 -7.26
N VAL A 256 1.83 -13.49 -6.56
CA VAL A 256 1.76 -13.37 -5.10
C VAL A 256 1.28 -14.65 -4.47
N ILE A 257 2.00 -15.13 -3.46
CA ILE A 257 1.58 -16.24 -2.60
C ILE A 257 1.53 -15.74 -1.17
N VAL A 258 0.41 -15.95 -0.47
CA VAL A 258 0.29 -15.73 0.97
C VAL A 258 0.30 -17.09 1.65
N TYR A 259 1.41 -17.41 2.30
CA TYR A 259 1.61 -18.67 2.99
C TYR A 259 1.11 -18.58 4.43
N LYS A 260 0.31 -19.55 4.88
CA LYS A 260 -0.38 -19.55 6.17
C LYS A 260 -1.31 -18.35 6.36
N PHE A 261 -2.10 -18.03 5.34
CA PHE A 261 -3.02 -16.89 5.38
C PHE A 261 -4.06 -16.96 6.51
N HIS A 262 -4.29 -18.13 7.10
CA HIS A 262 -5.21 -18.35 8.22
C HIS A 262 -4.69 -17.82 9.56
N THR A 263 -3.47 -17.30 9.62
CA THR A 263 -2.93 -16.73 10.86
C THR A 263 -3.50 -15.33 11.12
N PHE A 264 -3.65 -14.96 12.39
CA PHE A 264 -4.23 -13.67 12.83
C PHE A 264 -3.49 -12.42 12.34
N VAL A 265 -2.27 -12.58 11.83
CA VAL A 265 -1.47 -11.48 11.26
C VAL A 265 -2.09 -10.95 9.97
N TYR A 266 -2.87 -11.75 9.27
CA TYR A 266 -3.48 -11.40 8.00
C TYR A 266 -4.96 -11.02 8.19
N ASP A 267 -5.20 -9.76 8.53
CA ASP A 267 -6.54 -9.19 8.49
C ASP A 267 -7.02 -8.96 7.05
N LYS A 268 -8.31 -8.68 6.88
CA LYS A 268 -8.93 -8.40 5.58
C LYS A 268 -8.16 -7.31 4.80
N GLY A 269 -7.77 -6.22 5.46
CA GLY A 269 -7.09 -5.09 4.86
C GLY A 269 -5.72 -5.47 4.31
N THR A 270 -4.92 -6.19 5.10
CA THR A 270 -3.60 -6.72 4.73
C THR A 270 -3.72 -7.66 3.52
N LEU A 271 -4.69 -8.58 3.51
CA LEU A 271 -4.91 -9.51 2.39
C LEU A 271 -5.27 -8.79 1.09
N ILE A 272 -6.14 -7.76 1.14
CA ILE A 272 -6.47 -6.92 -0.03
C ILE A 272 -5.23 -6.20 -0.55
N GLN A 273 -4.41 -5.63 0.33
CA GLN A 273 -3.23 -4.87 -0.05
C GLN A 273 -2.14 -5.77 -0.66
N ILE A 274 -1.94 -6.96 -0.09
CA ILE A 274 -1.04 -7.97 -0.63
C ILE A 274 -1.53 -8.44 -2.00
N ALA A 275 -2.81 -8.78 -2.15
CA ALA A 275 -3.39 -9.16 -3.43
C ALA A 275 -3.25 -8.05 -4.49
N GLY A 276 -3.42 -6.80 -4.07
CA GLY A 276 -3.23 -5.62 -4.91
C GLY A 276 -1.81 -5.39 -5.42
N ARG A 277 -0.80 -6.19 -5.00
CA ARG A 277 0.55 -6.15 -5.57
C ARG A 277 0.66 -6.77 -6.93
N ALA A 278 -0.13 -7.82 -7.21
CA ALA A 278 -0.16 -8.47 -8.50
C ALA A 278 -0.87 -7.60 -9.56
N GLY A 279 -0.42 -7.65 -10.80
CA GLY A 279 -1.03 -6.92 -11.91
C GLY A 279 -1.04 -5.39 -11.74
N ARG A 280 0.00 -4.79 -11.15
CA ARG A 280 0.00 -3.35 -10.81
C ARG A 280 0.51 -2.46 -11.93
N LYS A 281 1.29 -2.98 -12.86
CA LYS A 281 1.81 -2.21 -13.99
C LYS A 281 0.87 -2.28 -15.20
N LEU A 282 0.78 -1.16 -15.93
CA LEU A 282 -0.05 -1.06 -17.14
C LEU A 282 0.38 -2.06 -18.23
N ASP A 283 1.69 -2.25 -18.37
CA ASP A 283 2.30 -3.17 -19.33
C ASP A 283 2.32 -4.65 -18.86
N ALA A 284 1.81 -4.91 -17.64
CA ALA A 284 1.62 -6.23 -17.04
C ALA A 284 0.47 -6.18 -16.03
N PRO A 285 -0.78 -5.98 -16.50
CA PRO A 285 -1.93 -5.74 -15.62
C PRO A 285 -2.47 -7.02 -14.97
N GLU A 286 -2.01 -8.18 -15.39
CA GLU A 286 -2.43 -9.49 -14.89
C GLU A 286 -1.44 -10.04 -13.88
N GLY A 287 -1.93 -10.89 -12.97
CA GLY A 287 -1.13 -11.61 -12.00
C GLY A 287 -1.99 -12.59 -11.20
N GLU A 288 -1.41 -13.70 -10.78
CA GLU A 288 -2.10 -14.65 -9.91
C GLU A 288 -1.79 -14.34 -8.45
N VAL A 289 -2.81 -14.51 -7.62
CA VAL A 289 -2.71 -14.44 -6.15
C VAL A 289 -3.18 -15.76 -5.57
N ILE A 290 -2.35 -16.40 -4.77
CA ILE A 290 -2.62 -17.69 -4.15
C ILE A 290 -2.56 -17.54 -2.64
N PHE A 291 -3.64 -17.87 -1.95
CA PHE A 291 -3.69 -17.96 -0.49
C PHE A 291 -3.59 -19.43 -0.08
N ILE A 292 -2.51 -19.81 0.60
CA ILE A 292 -2.24 -21.18 1.07
C ILE A 292 -2.40 -21.21 2.58
N GLY A 293 -3.27 -22.05 3.10
CA GLY A 293 -3.57 -22.13 4.53
C GLY A 293 -4.14 -23.48 4.99
N LYS A 294 -4.36 -23.62 6.30
CA LYS A 294 -4.98 -24.82 6.89
C LYS A 294 -6.50 -24.79 6.81
N GLU A 295 -7.05 -23.59 6.88
CA GLU A 295 -8.49 -23.37 6.91
C GLU A 295 -8.86 -22.07 6.21
N PHE A 296 -10.11 -21.95 5.83
CA PHE A 296 -10.64 -20.75 5.19
C PHE A 296 -11.15 -19.79 6.27
N THR A 297 -10.69 -18.54 6.25
CA THR A 297 -10.99 -17.54 7.28
C THR A 297 -12.01 -16.51 6.80
N ARG A 298 -12.69 -15.85 7.76
CA ARG A 298 -13.60 -14.73 7.47
C ARG A 298 -12.87 -13.56 6.83
N GLU A 299 -11.63 -13.32 7.22
CA GLU A 299 -10.76 -12.27 6.68
C GLU A 299 -10.47 -12.50 5.19
N ALA A 300 -10.16 -13.75 4.83
CA ALA A 300 -9.93 -14.12 3.42
C ALA A 300 -11.21 -14.01 2.59
N GLN A 301 -12.36 -14.48 3.13
CA GLN A 301 -13.65 -14.28 2.46
C GLN A 301 -13.95 -12.81 2.25
N GLY A 302 -13.84 -12.01 3.31
CA GLY A 302 -14.08 -10.57 3.24
C GLY A 302 -13.13 -9.84 2.27
N ALA A 303 -11.88 -10.31 2.12
CA ALA A 303 -10.94 -9.78 1.13
C ALA A 303 -11.38 -10.12 -0.31
N ILE A 304 -11.78 -11.37 -0.55
CA ILE A 304 -12.30 -11.83 -1.85
C ILE A 304 -13.56 -11.06 -2.24
N ASP A 305 -14.51 -10.91 -1.32
CA ASP A 305 -15.77 -10.20 -1.56
C ASP A 305 -15.53 -8.72 -1.90
N SER A 306 -14.60 -8.07 -1.20
CA SER A 306 -14.23 -6.69 -1.50
C SER A 306 -13.57 -6.54 -2.87
N ILE A 307 -12.70 -7.46 -3.26
CA ILE A 307 -12.07 -7.49 -4.58
C ILE A 307 -13.11 -7.72 -5.67
N ASN A 308 -14.02 -8.67 -5.48
CA ASN A 308 -15.11 -8.96 -6.42
C ASN A 308 -16.05 -7.76 -6.59
N SER A 309 -16.41 -7.07 -5.49
CA SER A 309 -17.23 -5.87 -5.53
C SER A 309 -16.57 -4.76 -6.36
N SER A 310 -15.27 -4.52 -6.16
CA SER A 310 -14.51 -3.54 -6.96
C SER A 310 -14.43 -3.94 -8.44
N ASN A 311 -14.26 -5.23 -8.73
CA ASN A 311 -14.24 -5.73 -10.11
C ASN A 311 -15.60 -5.60 -10.78
N LYS A 312 -16.72 -5.80 -10.04
CA LYS A 312 -18.07 -5.57 -10.54
C LYS A 312 -18.29 -4.12 -10.93
N VAL A 313 -17.93 -3.18 -10.07
CA VAL A 313 -18.00 -1.74 -10.39
C VAL A 313 -17.23 -1.41 -11.68
N LEU A 314 -16.04 -1.98 -11.86
CA LEU A 314 -15.28 -1.81 -13.09
C LEU A 314 -16.04 -2.34 -14.31
N GLN A 315 -16.65 -3.52 -14.22
CA GLN A 315 -17.43 -4.11 -15.32
C GLN A 315 -18.63 -3.25 -15.67
N ASP A 316 -19.37 -2.76 -14.66
CA ASP A 316 -20.54 -1.89 -14.85
C ASP A 316 -20.12 -0.58 -15.55
N MET A 317 -18.98 0.02 -15.15
CA MET A 317 -18.43 1.20 -15.81
C MET A 317 -18.03 0.95 -17.27
N LEU A 318 -17.49 -0.20 -17.59
CA LEU A 318 -17.08 -0.55 -18.96
C LEU A 318 -18.27 -0.86 -19.87
N GLN A 319 -19.36 -1.38 -19.31
CA GLN A 319 -20.61 -1.67 -20.03
C GLN A 319 -21.48 -0.41 -20.19
N GLY A 320 -21.50 0.49 -19.23
CA GLY A 320 -22.26 1.74 -19.24
C GLY A 320 -21.69 2.82 -20.17
N ASN A 321 -20.46 2.64 -20.68
CA ASN A 321 -19.82 3.52 -21.68
C ASN A 321 -19.99 3.01 -23.11
N LYS A 322 -20.84 2.01 -23.36
CA LYS A 322 -21.31 1.59 -24.67
C LYS A 322 -22.73 2.14 -24.92
#